data_de18c6e42b7487c5cea641bcf3de7058
#
_entry.id   de18c6e42b7487c5cea641bcf3de7058
#
_cell.length_a   1.000
_cell.length_b   1.000
_cell.length_c   1.000
_cell.angle_alpha   90.00
_cell.angle_beta   90.00
_cell.angle_gamma   90.00
#
_symmetry.space_group_name_H-M   'P 1'
#
loop_
_entity.id
_entity.type
_entity.pdbx_description
1 polymer ?
#
loop_
_entity_poly.entity_id
_entity_poly.type
_entity_poly.pdbx_seq_one_letter_code
_entity_poly.pdbx_strand_id
1 'polypeptide(L)'
;MRNLIPKFVVDQYLNNENSGEFEACSIFIDISGFTQTTEALMKHGKEGAEVLSDTLEFLFSTAVDSIYSHDGFITRYAGDAFTALLPIGDKDPVEVAKLVLKSANVIQDFFSVNKIFKSKYGDFPFAVKVGLSYGMVDWGIVGNDDSKAYYFKGYAVDNC
;
A
#
# COMPACT_ATOMS: atom_id res chain seq x y z
N MET A 1 13.94 -3.97 7.96
CA MET A 1 13.21 -4.67 6.88
C MET A 1 11.79 -4.88 7.36
N ARG A 2 10.79 -4.40 6.62
CA ARG A 2 9.37 -4.62 6.97
C ARG A 2 8.95 -5.99 6.44
N ASN A 3 8.20 -6.74 7.25
CA ASN A 3 7.71 -8.06 6.85
C ASN A 3 6.65 -7.93 5.74
N LEU A 4 6.64 -8.87 4.79
CA LEU A 4 5.61 -8.95 3.75
C LEU A 4 4.23 -9.32 4.32
N ILE A 5 4.19 -9.92 5.52
CA ILE A 5 2.96 -10.21 6.23
C ILE A 5 2.69 -9.05 7.20
N PRO A 6 1.49 -8.43 7.14
CA PRO A 6 1.12 -7.38 8.09
C PRO A 6 1.25 -7.85 9.53
N LYS A 7 1.79 -6.98 10.40
CA LYS A 7 1.90 -7.30 11.84
C LYS A 7 0.55 -7.69 12.45
N PHE A 8 -0.53 -7.03 12.01
CA PHE A 8 -1.89 -7.38 12.39
C PHE A 8 -2.18 -8.88 12.21
N VAL A 9 -1.87 -9.45 11.04
CA VAL A 9 -2.11 -10.88 10.75
C VAL A 9 -1.25 -11.78 11.65
N VAL A 10 0.01 -11.38 11.88
CA VAL A 10 0.92 -12.13 12.75
C VAL A 10 0.41 -12.14 14.19
N ASP A 11 0.00 -10.98 14.72
CA ASP A 11 -0.50 -10.85 16.07
C ASP A 11 -1.78 -11.70 16.28
N GLN A 12 -2.72 -11.67 15.35
CA GLN A 12 -3.93 -12.48 15.42
C GLN A 12 -3.62 -13.97 15.38
N TYR A 13 -2.74 -14.40 14.49
CA TYR A 13 -2.31 -15.78 14.40
C TYR A 13 -1.69 -16.30 15.70
N LEU A 14 -0.84 -15.48 16.34
CA LEU A 14 -0.22 -15.83 17.63
C LEU A 14 -1.24 -15.91 18.78
N ASN A 15 -2.35 -15.20 18.66
CA ASN A 15 -3.49 -15.27 19.59
C ASN A 15 -4.46 -16.42 19.27
N ASN A 16 -4.13 -17.30 18.30
CA ASN A 16 -4.99 -18.39 17.79
C ASN A 16 -6.29 -17.90 17.14
N GLU A 17 -6.30 -16.68 16.62
CA GLU A 17 -7.40 -16.13 15.86
C GLU A 17 -7.10 -16.24 14.36
N ASN A 18 -8.00 -16.90 13.61
CA ASN A 18 -7.82 -17.17 12.20
C ASN A 18 -8.78 -16.38 11.29
N SER A 19 -9.74 -15.68 11.85
CA SER A 19 -10.66 -14.81 11.10
C SER A 19 -11.38 -13.86 12.04
N GLY A 20 -11.91 -12.78 11.48
CA GLY A 20 -12.68 -11.79 12.21
C GLY A 20 -13.08 -10.61 11.34
N GLU A 21 -13.65 -9.62 12.01
CA GLU A 21 -14.15 -8.40 11.40
C GLU A 21 -13.62 -7.19 12.19
N PHE A 22 -13.37 -6.09 11.51
CA PHE A 22 -13.06 -4.80 12.15
C PHE A 22 -13.44 -3.63 11.23
N GLU A 23 -13.68 -2.47 11.81
CA GLU A 23 -13.86 -1.23 11.05
C GLU A 23 -12.52 -0.60 10.72
N ALA A 24 -12.38 -0.11 9.50
CA ALA A 24 -11.18 0.59 9.06
C ALA A 24 -11.49 1.70 8.06
N CYS A 25 -10.60 2.68 8.01
CA CYS A 25 -10.41 3.48 6.81
C CYS A 25 -9.42 2.76 5.91
N SER A 26 -9.69 2.73 4.61
CA SER A 26 -8.77 2.20 3.60
C SER A 26 -8.23 3.31 2.71
N ILE A 27 -7.04 3.09 2.20
CA ILE A 27 -6.41 3.91 1.18
C ILE A 27 -5.90 3.01 0.07
N PHE A 28 -6.32 3.28 -1.16
CA PHE A 28 -5.81 2.65 -2.37
C PHE A 28 -4.92 3.65 -3.10
N ILE A 29 -3.75 3.21 -3.52
CA ILE A 29 -2.76 4.02 -4.22
C ILE A 29 -2.41 3.31 -5.51
N ASP A 30 -2.56 4.01 -6.63
CA ASP A 30 -2.23 3.53 -7.98
C ASP A 30 -1.31 4.55 -8.67
N ILE A 31 -0.11 4.10 -9.07
CA ILE A 31 0.91 4.94 -9.69
C ILE A 31 0.86 4.79 -11.20
N SER A 32 0.38 5.81 -11.88
CA SER A 32 0.37 5.86 -13.34
C SER A 32 1.77 6.15 -13.90
N GLY A 33 2.10 5.53 -15.05
CA GLY A 33 3.40 5.68 -15.72
C GLY A 33 4.38 4.53 -15.44
N PHE A 34 4.09 3.68 -14.45
CA PHE A 34 5.01 2.62 -14.04
C PHE A 34 5.21 1.54 -15.11
N THR A 35 4.15 1.08 -15.77
CA THR A 35 4.24 0.06 -16.82
C THR A 35 5.16 0.49 -17.96
N GLN A 36 4.98 1.72 -18.46
CA GLN A 36 5.82 2.27 -19.52
C GLN A 36 7.29 2.41 -19.10
N THR A 37 7.51 2.83 -17.86
CA THR A 37 8.85 2.93 -17.26
C THR A 37 9.51 1.55 -17.16
N THR A 38 8.78 0.56 -16.70
CA THR A 38 9.25 -0.83 -16.61
C THR A 38 9.67 -1.36 -17.99
N GLU A 39 8.82 -1.19 -19.00
CA GLU A 39 9.12 -1.62 -20.38
C GLU A 39 10.35 -0.93 -20.96
N ALA A 40 10.54 0.35 -20.66
CA ALA A 40 11.70 1.10 -21.11
C ALA A 40 12.98 0.64 -20.42
N LEU A 41 12.96 0.50 -19.09
CA LEU A 41 14.13 0.14 -18.29
C LEU A 41 14.56 -1.32 -18.51
N MET A 42 13.62 -2.25 -18.66
CA MET A 42 13.93 -3.67 -18.86
C MET A 42 14.70 -3.95 -20.16
N LYS A 43 14.68 -3.04 -21.15
CA LYS A 43 15.52 -3.12 -22.34
C LYS A 43 17.03 -3.03 -22.04
N HIS A 44 17.37 -2.51 -20.87
CA HIS A 44 18.76 -2.32 -20.41
C HIS A 44 19.24 -3.45 -19.47
N GLY A 45 18.51 -4.57 -19.41
CA GLY A 45 18.89 -5.76 -18.64
C GLY A 45 19.06 -5.48 -17.16
N LYS A 46 20.14 -5.98 -16.55
CA LYS A 46 20.38 -5.89 -15.11
C LYS A 46 20.42 -4.45 -14.59
N GLU A 47 21.11 -3.56 -15.30
CA GLU A 47 21.20 -2.15 -14.89
C GLU A 47 19.82 -1.44 -14.94
N GLY A 48 18.98 -1.80 -15.91
CA GLY A 48 17.61 -1.29 -15.98
C GLY A 48 16.76 -1.78 -14.81
N ALA A 49 16.94 -3.05 -14.40
CA ALA A 49 16.25 -3.59 -13.23
C ALA A 49 16.69 -2.91 -11.91
N GLU A 50 17.97 -2.56 -11.77
CA GLU A 50 18.45 -1.79 -10.61
C GLU A 50 17.81 -0.40 -10.56
N VAL A 51 17.79 0.33 -11.68
CA VAL A 51 17.12 1.64 -11.75
C VAL A 51 15.62 1.53 -11.48
N LEU A 52 14.96 0.47 -11.93
CA LEU A 52 13.55 0.23 -11.64
C LEU A 52 13.31 0.01 -10.15
N SER A 53 14.18 -0.75 -9.47
CA SER A 53 14.11 -0.96 -8.03
C SER A 53 14.25 0.36 -7.25
N ASP A 54 15.24 1.18 -7.61
CA ASP A 54 15.45 2.50 -7.00
C ASP A 54 14.23 3.42 -7.23
N THR A 55 13.65 3.34 -8.43
CA THR A 55 12.43 4.09 -8.78
C THR A 55 11.25 3.69 -7.90
N LEU A 56 11.05 2.38 -7.71
CA LEU A 56 9.98 1.86 -6.84
C LEU A 56 10.18 2.30 -5.39
N GLU A 57 11.39 2.17 -4.87
CA GLU A 57 11.71 2.61 -3.51
C GLU A 57 11.42 4.10 -3.36
N PHE A 58 11.86 4.93 -4.29
CA PHE A 58 11.61 6.37 -4.29
C PHE A 58 10.10 6.69 -4.29
N LEU A 59 9.31 6.04 -5.15
CA LEU A 59 7.89 6.33 -5.32
C LEU A 59 7.05 5.85 -4.14
N PHE A 60 7.36 4.68 -3.58
CA PHE A 60 6.54 4.07 -2.53
C PHE A 60 6.95 4.47 -1.11
N SER A 61 8.20 4.86 -0.86
CA SER A 61 8.69 5.11 0.50
C SER A 61 7.85 6.13 1.26
N THR A 62 7.55 7.27 0.65
CA THR A 62 6.74 8.33 1.27
C THR A 62 5.34 7.86 1.63
N ALA A 63 4.70 7.10 0.75
CA ALA A 63 3.36 6.56 0.98
C ALA A 63 3.36 5.53 2.09
N VAL A 64 4.30 4.59 2.03
CA VAL A 64 4.48 3.53 3.03
C VAL A 64 4.76 4.12 4.41
N ASP A 65 5.69 5.08 4.49
CA ASP A 65 6.05 5.72 5.76
C ASP A 65 4.88 6.50 6.36
N SER A 66 4.11 7.21 5.54
CA SER A 66 2.93 7.93 6.00
C SER A 66 1.88 7.00 6.60
N ILE A 67 1.60 5.86 5.95
CA ILE A 67 0.62 4.87 6.42
C ILE A 67 1.07 4.24 7.75
N TYR A 68 2.31 3.77 7.82
CA TYR A 68 2.81 3.12 9.04
C TYR A 68 2.99 4.08 10.21
N SER A 69 3.24 5.37 9.97
CA SER A 69 3.31 6.39 11.03
C SER A 69 1.97 6.66 11.73
N HIS A 70 0.87 6.21 11.14
CA HIS A 70 -0.49 6.35 11.65
C HIS A 70 -1.12 5.02 12.08
N ASP A 71 -0.31 4.02 12.44
CA ASP A 71 -0.72 2.65 12.83
C ASP A 71 -1.48 1.90 11.72
N GLY A 72 -1.32 2.32 10.46
CA GLY A 72 -1.83 1.59 9.31
C GLY A 72 -0.90 0.47 8.88
N PHE A 73 -1.39 -0.38 8.01
CA PHE A 73 -0.60 -1.45 7.39
C PHE A 73 -1.04 -1.70 5.94
N ILE A 74 -0.10 -2.14 5.12
CA ILE A 74 -0.37 -2.50 3.73
C ILE A 74 -0.90 -3.93 3.70
N THR A 75 -2.05 -4.12 3.06
CA THR A 75 -2.68 -5.44 2.91
C THR A 75 -2.09 -6.23 1.76
N ARG A 76 -1.81 -5.55 0.64
CA ARG A 76 -1.35 -6.18 -0.59
C ARG A 76 -0.72 -5.15 -1.52
N TYR A 77 0.35 -5.56 -2.21
CA TYR A 77 0.85 -4.90 -3.41
C TYR A 77 0.30 -5.58 -4.66
N ALA A 78 -0.04 -4.82 -5.67
CA ALA A 78 -0.53 -5.28 -6.97
C ALA A 78 0.16 -4.49 -8.10
N GLY A 79 1.38 -4.89 -8.43
CA GLY A 79 2.21 -4.16 -9.40
C GLY A 79 2.57 -2.76 -8.90
N ASP A 80 2.05 -1.76 -9.58
CA ASP A 80 2.20 -0.32 -9.31
C ASP A 80 1.13 0.27 -8.36
N ALA A 81 0.34 -0.60 -7.76
CA ALA A 81 -0.69 -0.22 -6.81
C ALA A 81 -0.57 -0.97 -5.48
N PHE A 82 -1.12 -0.41 -4.42
CA PHE A 82 -1.33 -1.13 -3.18
C PHE A 82 -2.56 -0.61 -2.42
N THR A 83 -3.09 -1.48 -1.56
CA THR A 83 -4.15 -1.13 -0.61
C THR A 83 -3.58 -1.18 0.80
N ALA A 84 -3.95 -0.21 1.62
CA ALA A 84 -3.61 -0.17 3.02
C ALA A 84 -4.84 0.08 3.88
N LEU A 85 -4.79 -0.36 5.12
CA LEU A 85 -5.84 -0.21 6.11
C LEU A 85 -5.31 0.52 7.34
N LEU A 86 -6.14 1.42 7.88
CA LEU A 86 -5.98 2.04 9.18
C LEU A 86 -7.17 1.59 10.05
N PRO A 87 -6.98 0.61 10.93
CA PRO A 87 -8.04 0.13 11.83
C PRO A 87 -8.55 1.24 12.74
N ILE A 88 -9.87 1.26 12.96
CA ILE A 88 -10.49 2.19 13.92
C ILE A 88 -10.14 1.76 15.34
N GLY A 89 -10.37 0.49 15.70
CA GLY A 89 -10.19 0.01 17.07
C GLY A 89 -11.02 0.82 18.06
N ASP A 90 -10.40 1.29 19.13
CA ASP A 90 -11.03 2.14 20.14
C ASP A 90 -10.96 3.65 19.82
N LYS A 91 -10.46 4.03 18.63
CA LYS A 91 -10.31 5.43 18.21
C LYS A 91 -11.63 5.97 17.66
N ASP A 92 -11.78 7.31 17.69
CA ASP A 92 -12.87 7.97 16.96
C ASP A 92 -12.69 7.78 15.45
N PRO A 93 -13.70 7.24 14.72
CA PRO A 93 -13.64 7.10 13.26
C PRO A 93 -13.29 8.39 12.52
N VAL A 94 -13.75 9.54 13.01
CA VAL A 94 -13.43 10.85 12.41
C VAL A 94 -11.95 11.17 12.55
N GLU A 95 -11.33 10.85 13.67
CA GLU A 95 -9.89 11.08 13.87
C GLU A 95 -9.06 10.17 12.94
N VAL A 96 -9.44 8.89 12.79
CA VAL A 96 -8.76 7.99 11.86
C VAL A 96 -8.95 8.46 10.41
N ALA A 97 -10.15 8.90 10.03
CA ALA A 97 -10.41 9.47 8.71
C ALA A 97 -9.53 10.71 8.42
N LYS A 98 -9.29 11.57 9.41
CA LYS A 98 -8.37 12.71 9.28
C LYS A 98 -6.92 12.25 9.03
N LEU A 99 -6.48 11.17 9.70
CA LEU A 99 -5.13 10.60 9.48
C LEU A 99 -4.98 10.05 8.07
N VAL A 100 -6.00 9.36 7.55
CA VAL A 100 -6.01 8.84 6.17
C VAL A 100 -5.98 9.99 5.15
N LEU A 101 -6.79 11.03 5.37
CA LEU A 101 -6.77 12.23 4.52
C LEU A 101 -5.40 12.93 4.56
N LYS A 102 -4.77 13.00 5.73
CA LYS A 102 -3.42 13.55 5.86
C LYS A 102 -2.41 12.71 5.06
N SER A 103 -2.47 11.39 5.16
CA SER A 103 -1.62 10.50 4.36
C SER A 103 -1.84 10.69 2.86
N ALA A 104 -3.10 10.78 2.42
CA ALA A 104 -3.45 11.03 1.03
C ALA A 104 -2.85 12.35 0.51
N ASN A 105 -2.96 13.43 1.31
CA ASN A 105 -2.38 14.73 0.95
C ASN A 105 -0.85 14.67 0.86
N VAL A 106 -0.17 14.06 1.83
CA VAL A 106 1.29 13.87 1.79
C VAL A 106 1.73 13.15 0.52
N ILE A 107 1.00 12.11 0.12
CA ILE A 107 1.27 11.34 -1.08
C ILE A 107 1.05 12.19 -2.34
N GLN A 108 -0.07 12.89 -2.43
CA GLN A 108 -0.38 13.76 -3.57
C GLN A 108 0.62 14.91 -3.70
N ASP A 109 1.01 15.53 -2.59
CA ASP A 109 2.02 16.60 -2.56
C ASP A 109 3.37 16.08 -3.04
N PHE A 110 3.80 14.89 -2.59
CA PHE A 110 5.01 14.25 -3.06
C PHE A 110 5.02 14.08 -4.58
N PHE A 111 3.95 13.52 -5.15
CA PHE A 111 3.84 13.33 -6.60
C PHE A 111 3.66 14.64 -7.36
N SER A 112 3.08 15.66 -6.76
CA SER A 112 2.94 16.99 -7.39
C SER A 112 4.29 17.66 -7.62
N VAL A 113 5.25 17.44 -6.72
CA VAL A 113 6.62 17.98 -6.80
C VAL A 113 7.51 17.03 -7.63
N ASN A 114 7.34 15.73 -7.52
CA ASN A 114 8.18 14.70 -8.14
C ASN A 114 7.49 14.07 -9.36
N LYS A 115 6.95 14.89 -10.25
CA LYS A 115 6.23 14.41 -11.45
C LYS A 115 7.09 13.64 -12.44
N ILE A 116 8.40 13.83 -12.42
CA ILE A 116 9.34 13.23 -13.35
C ILE A 116 10.48 12.61 -12.56
N PHE A 117 10.64 11.32 -12.70
CA PHE A 117 11.84 10.62 -12.24
C PHE A 117 12.90 10.64 -13.35
N LYS A 118 14.06 11.19 -13.02
CA LYS A 118 15.18 11.32 -13.97
C LYS A 118 16.19 10.21 -13.77
N SER A 119 16.50 9.50 -14.84
CA SER A 119 17.52 8.46 -14.83
C SER A 119 18.48 8.60 -16.02
N LYS A 120 19.57 7.82 -16.03
CA LYS A 120 20.48 7.73 -17.17
C LYS A 120 19.84 7.17 -18.45
N TYR A 121 18.65 6.58 -18.33
CA TYR A 121 17.90 5.96 -19.44
C TYR A 121 16.71 6.79 -19.91
N GLY A 122 16.51 7.95 -19.34
CA GLY A 122 15.44 8.88 -19.70
C GLY A 122 14.69 9.45 -18.52
N ASP A 123 13.74 10.30 -18.84
CA ASP A 123 12.85 10.97 -17.90
C ASP A 123 11.50 10.25 -17.91
N PHE A 124 11.05 9.79 -16.75
CA PHE A 124 9.83 9.01 -16.59
C PHE A 124 8.78 9.81 -15.82
N PRO A 125 7.66 10.17 -16.46
CA PRO A 125 6.57 10.87 -15.78
C PRO A 125 5.75 9.92 -14.93
N PHE A 126 5.43 10.34 -13.69
CA PHE A 126 4.56 9.62 -12.78
C PHE A 126 3.43 10.51 -12.28
N ALA A 127 2.28 9.89 -12.06
CA ALA A 127 1.16 10.49 -11.37
C ALA A 127 0.56 9.46 -10.40
N VAL A 128 -0.16 9.92 -9.38
CA VAL A 128 -0.81 9.06 -8.40
C VAL A 128 -2.31 9.28 -8.41
N LYS A 129 -3.05 8.18 -8.30
CA LYS A 129 -4.47 8.16 -7.96
C LYS A 129 -4.60 7.63 -6.54
N VAL A 130 -5.40 8.29 -5.74
CA VAL A 130 -5.66 7.91 -4.35
C VAL A 130 -7.15 7.73 -4.18
N GLY A 131 -7.56 6.50 -3.84
CA GLY A 131 -8.91 6.16 -3.42
C GLY A 131 -8.98 6.07 -1.90
N LEU A 132 -10.10 6.49 -1.31
CA LEU A 132 -10.35 6.40 0.13
C LEU A 132 -11.72 5.80 0.37
N SER A 133 -11.83 4.91 1.34
CA SER A 133 -13.10 4.35 1.78
C SER A 133 -13.09 4.12 3.29
N TYR A 134 -14.27 3.91 3.87
CA TYR A 134 -14.46 3.57 5.27
C TYR A 134 -15.54 2.50 5.39
N GLY A 135 -15.35 1.54 6.26
CA GLY A 135 -16.35 0.53 6.56
C GLY A 135 -15.78 -0.74 7.18
N MET A 136 -16.61 -1.77 7.17
CA MET A 136 -16.24 -3.08 7.67
C MET A 136 -15.23 -3.77 6.77
N VAL A 137 -14.30 -4.48 7.40
CA VAL A 137 -13.28 -5.32 6.79
C VAL A 137 -13.37 -6.70 7.43
N ASP A 138 -13.62 -7.71 6.61
CA ASP A 138 -13.43 -9.12 6.97
C ASP A 138 -11.99 -9.51 6.70
N TRP A 139 -11.39 -10.24 7.61
CA TRP A 139 -10.07 -10.80 7.41
C TRP A 139 -10.06 -12.29 7.76
N GLY A 140 -9.11 -13.02 7.19
CA GLY A 140 -8.94 -14.42 7.54
C GLY A 140 -7.60 -14.98 7.08
N ILE A 141 -7.20 -16.06 7.76
CA ILE A 141 -6.07 -16.90 7.42
C ILE A 141 -6.64 -18.22 6.91
N VAL A 142 -6.23 -18.62 5.72
CA VAL A 142 -6.71 -19.83 5.02
C VAL A 142 -5.52 -20.70 4.63
N GLY A 143 -5.77 -21.99 4.52
CA GLY A 143 -4.76 -22.99 4.13
C GLY A 143 -4.66 -24.13 5.14
N ASN A 144 -3.60 -24.91 4.99
CA ASN A 144 -3.26 -26.03 5.87
C ASN A 144 -1.95 -25.73 6.64
N ASP A 145 -1.44 -26.72 7.38
CA ASP A 145 -0.25 -26.54 8.19
C ASP A 145 1.03 -26.25 7.37
N ASP A 146 1.06 -26.71 6.10
CA ASP A 146 2.21 -26.54 5.23
C ASP A 146 2.17 -25.23 4.43
N SER A 147 0.97 -24.65 4.23
CA SER A 147 0.78 -23.46 3.41
C SER A 147 -0.41 -22.65 3.90
N LYS A 148 -0.14 -21.42 4.32
CA LYS A 148 -1.14 -20.46 4.78
C LYS A 148 -1.08 -19.18 3.95
N ALA A 149 -2.25 -18.63 3.68
CA ALA A 149 -2.44 -17.32 3.08
C ALA A 149 -3.40 -16.50 3.93
N TYR A 150 -3.38 -15.20 3.77
CA TYR A 150 -4.35 -14.30 4.42
C TYR A 150 -5.10 -13.47 3.38
N TYR A 151 -6.25 -12.97 3.77
CA TYR A 151 -7.05 -12.06 2.94
C TYR A 151 -7.67 -10.96 3.78
N PHE A 152 -7.97 -9.86 3.11
CA PHE A 152 -8.83 -8.77 3.56
C PHE A 152 -9.86 -8.50 2.47
N LYS A 153 -11.12 -8.35 2.84
CA LYS A 153 -12.23 -8.04 1.94
C LYS A 153 -13.29 -7.23 2.68
N GLY A 154 -14.30 -6.79 1.99
CA GLY A 154 -15.43 -6.05 2.58
C GLY A 154 -15.49 -4.60 2.12
N TYR A 155 -16.47 -3.87 2.66
CA TYR A 155 -16.85 -2.57 2.11
C TYR A 155 -15.68 -1.59 1.99
N ALA A 156 -14.85 -1.49 3.02
CA ALA A 156 -13.72 -0.57 3.00
C ALA A 156 -12.67 -0.92 1.94
N VAL A 157 -12.47 -2.22 1.66
CA VAL A 157 -11.47 -2.69 0.68
C VAL A 157 -12.01 -2.60 -0.74
N ASP A 158 -13.29 -2.99 -0.94
CA ASP A 158 -13.87 -3.17 -2.25
C ASP A 158 -14.33 -1.86 -2.90
N ASN A 159 -14.50 -0.80 -2.10
CA ASN A 159 -14.96 0.53 -2.54
C ASN A 159 -13.87 1.63 -2.47
N CYS A 160 -12.62 1.24 -2.35
CA CYS A 160 -11.50 2.14 -2.26
C CYS A 160 -10.89 2.48 -3.63
#